data_940a265b7cd09f064fcd6859edc30ca0
#
_entry.id   940a265b7cd09f064fcd6859edc30ca0
#
_cell.length_a   1.000
_cell.length_b   1.000
_cell.length_c   1.000
_cell.angle_alpha   90.00
_cell.angle_beta   90.00
_cell.angle_gamma   90.00
#
_symmetry.space_group_name_H-M   'P 1'
#
loop_
_entity.id
_entity.type
_entity.pdbx_description
1 polymer ?
#
loop_
_entity_poly.entity_id
_entity_poly.type
_entity_poly.pdbx_seq_one_letter_code
_entity_poly.pdbx_strand_id
1 'polypeptide(L)'
;MNNDAPQTLDAAGSRVAELEQQLRLSDEGVSRLAQRCLELEQQVLKYEAVLASQGADTEQGALLLPQLFYDSGSGFSPHECLTVAPDSYDELTHEVSAVFELPVEARALRLDPGEFACCITDFSLSDERLSYHIINGNALQEGTMLFMNIDPNLTVESAVGFPAGLRFAVKYLSLIHISEPT
;
A
#
# COMPACT_ATOMS: atom_id res chain seq x y z
N MET A 1 38.34 46.60 -37.33
CA MET A 1 38.89 46.08 -36.07
C MET A 1 37.70 45.67 -35.22
N ASN A 2 37.41 44.38 -35.14
CA ASN A 2 36.23 43.84 -34.47
C ASN A 2 36.44 43.79 -32.96
N ASN A 3 35.50 44.33 -32.20
CA ASN A 3 35.49 44.44 -30.76
C ASN A 3 34.51 43.42 -30.13
N ASP A 4 34.62 42.13 -30.50
CA ASP A 4 33.68 41.08 -30.09
C ASP A 4 34.11 40.25 -28.87
N ALA A 5 35.20 40.61 -28.20
CA ALA A 5 35.77 39.79 -27.08
C ALA A 5 35.07 39.93 -25.70
N PRO A 6 34.44 41.04 -25.29
CA PRO A 6 33.88 41.14 -23.94
C PRO A 6 32.52 40.41 -23.74
N GLN A 7 31.69 40.23 -24.76
CA GLN A 7 30.34 39.63 -24.61
C GLN A 7 30.36 38.11 -24.34
N THR A 8 31.38 37.40 -24.79
CA THR A 8 31.52 35.94 -24.59
C THR A 8 31.91 35.57 -23.19
N LEU A 9 32.70 36.38 -22.51
CA LEU A 9 33.14 36.16 -21.11
C LEU A 9 32.01 36.36 -20.13
N ASP A 10 31.15 37.35 -20.33
CA ASP A 10 29.95 37.58 -19.47
C ASP A 10 28.90 36.44 -19.58
N ALA A 11 28.69 35.93 -20.79
CA ALA A 11 27.80 34.82 -21.03
C ALA A 11 28.32 33.50 -20.39
N ALA A 12 29.63 33.28 -20.43
CA ALA A 12 30.24 32.13 -19.80
C ALA A 12 30.12 32.20 -18.26
N GLY A 13 30.36 33.36 -17.66
CA GLY A 13 30.22 33.61 -16.22
C GLY A 13 28.77 33.38 -15.74
N SER A 14 27.79 33.85 -16.50
CA SER A 14 26.37 33.61 -16.20
C SER A 14 26.02 32.13 -16.25
N ARG A 15 26.55 31.38 -17.21
CA ARG A 15 26.30 29.93 -17.33
C ARG A 15 26.94 29.12 -16.20
N VAL A 16 28.13 29.50 -15.75
CA VAL A 16 28.78 28.88 -14.59
C VAL A 16 27.93 29.09 -13.32
N ALA A 17 27.48 30.30 -13.07
CA ALA A 17 26.64 30.59 -11.91
C ALA A 17 25.31 29.81 -11.93
N GLU A 18 24.68 29.65 -13.10
CA GLU A 18 23.49 28.85 -13.28
C GLU A 18 23.74 27.36 -12.97
N LEU A 19 24.83 26.79 -13.46
CA LEU A 19 25.20 25.40 -13.20
C LEU A 19 25.55 25.16 -11.73
N GLU A 20 26.23 26.10 -11.08
CA GLU A 20 26.49 26.02 -9.64
C GLU A 20 25.22 26.08 -8.79
N GLN A 21 24.23 26.83 -9.22
CA GLN A 21 22.93 26.88 -8.58
C GLN A 21 22.16 25.55 -8.77
N GLN A 22 22.17 24.98 -9.97
CA GLN A 22 21.56 23.68 -10.24
C GLN A 22 22.22 22.57 -9.41
N LEU A 23 23.53 22.58 -9.30
CA LEU A 23 24.29 21.59 -8.49
C LEU A 23 23.88 21.70 -7.03
N ARG A 24 23.81 22.91 -6.45
CA ARG A 24 23.37 23.09 -5.04
C ARG A 24 21.97 22.56 -4.81
N LEU A 25 21.01 22.84 -5.72
CA LEU A 25 19.65 22.32 -5.59
C LEU A 25 19.59 20.78 -5.68
N SER A 26 20.44 20.20 -6.52
CA SER A 26 20.58 18.74 -6.62
C SER A 26 21.13 18.14 -5.33
N ASP A 27 22.19 18.71 -4.75
CA ASP A 27 22.79 18.25 -3.51
C ASP A 27 21.83 18.36 -2.31
N GLU A 28 21.03 19.44 -2.24
CA GLU A 28 19.97 19.58 -1.25
C GLU A 28 18.86 18.53 -1.45
N GLY A 29 18.56 18.18 -2.70
CA GLY A 29 17.61 17.11 -3.05
C GLY A 29 18.10 15.75 -2.58
N VAL A 30 19.35 15.41 -2.88
CA VAL A 30 19.99 14.16 -2.45
C VAL A 30 20.03 14.08 -0.92
N SER A 31 20.40 15.15 -0.24
CA SER A 31 20.45 15.19 1.23
C SER A 31 19.08 14.93 1.86
N ARG A 32 18.01 15.51 1.30
CA ARG A 32 16.64 15.27 1.77
C ARG A 32 16.18 13.83 1.54
N LEU A 33 16.52 13.24 0.40
CA LEU A 33 16.24 11.84 0.12
C LEU A 33 17.00 10.91 1.07
N ALA A 34 18.26 11.15 1.31
CA ALA A 34 19.06 10.38 2.27
C ALA A 34 18.47 10.45 3.69
N GLN A 35 18.08 11.65 4.13
CA GLN A 35 17.39 11.81 5.42
C GLN A 35 16.09 11.01 5.49
N ARG A 36 15.29 11.04 4.42
CA ARG A 36 14.03 10.29 4.35
C ARG A 36 14.24 8.78 4.35
N CYS A 37 15.28 8.29 3.67
CA CYS A 37 15.66 6.87 3.73
C CYS A 37 16.00 6.45 5.16
N LEU A 38 16.81 7.21 5.89
CA LEU A 38 17.14 6.94 7.28
C LEU A 38 15.91 6.91 8.20
N GLU A 39 14.99 7.85 8.01
CA GLU A 39 13.72 7.86 8.76
C GLU A 39 12.88 6.61 8.49
N LEU A 40 12.79 6.18 7.23
CA LEU A 40 12.07 4.97 6.85
C LEU A 40 12.73 3.71 7.40
N GLU A 41 14.07 3.61 7.34
CA GLU A 41 14.81 2.49 7.95
C GLU A 41 14.55 2.40 9.45
N GLN A 42 14.56 3.53 10.17
CA GLN A 42 14.23 3.54 11.60
C GLN A 42 12.78 3.12 11.89
N GLN A 43 11.84 3.50 11.01
CA GLN A 43 10.46 3.06 11.13
C GLN A 43 10.33 1.55 10.91
N VAL A 44 10.99 0.99 9.89
CA VAL A 44 11.01 -0.45 9.63
C VAL A 44 11.55 -1.19 10.86
N LEU A 45 12.72 -0.81 11.38
CA LEU A 45 13.30 -1.43 12.58
C LEU A 45 12.36 -1.37 13.80
N LYS A 46 11.63 -0.26 13.95
CA LYS A 46 10.64 -0.13 15.03
C LYS A 46 9.48 -1.09 14.86
N TYR A 47 8.97 -1.26 13.64
CA TYR A 47 7.88 -2.20 13.35
C TYR A 47 8.35 -3.65 13.49
N GLU A 48 9.55 -3.99 13.01
CA GLU A 48 10.16 -5.31 13.23
C GLU A 48 10.29 -5.65 14.71
N ALA A 49 10.71 -4.70 15.55
CA ALA A 49 10.80 -4.88 16.98
C ALA A 49 9.41 -5.11 17.64
N VAL A 50 8.37 -4.41 17.15
CA VAL A 50 6.99 -4.61 17.63
C VAL A 50 6.49 -5.98 17.21
N LEU A 51 6.70 -6.41 15.98
CA LEU A 51 6.31 -7.73 15.48
C LEU A 51 7.05 -8.84 16.25
N ALA A 52 8.35 -8.71 16.47
CA ALA A 52 9.14 -9.66 17.25
C ALA A 52 8.68 -9.76 18.72
N SER A 53 8.16 -8.66 19.31
CA SER A 53 7.67 -8.66 20.69
C SER A 53 6.29 -9.31 20.88
N GLN A 54 5.53 -9.47 19.79
CA GLN A 54 4.18 -10.03 19.81
C GLN A 54 4.14 -11.57 19.75
N GLY A 55 5.30 -12.24 19.74
CA GLY A 55 5.42 -13.70 19.91
C GLY A 55 4.95 -14.47 18.67
N ALA A 56 5.89 -15.05 17.98
CA ALA A 56 5.67 -15.93 16.84
C ALA A 56 5.08 -17.28 17.32
N ASP A 57 3.77 -17.37 17.50
CA ASP A 57 3.14 -18.68 17.66
C ASP A 57 1.78 -18.73 16.94
N THR A 58 1.72 -19.57 15.94
CA THR A 58 0.58 -20.32 15.35
C THR A 58 -0.68 -19.57 14.87
N GLU A 59 -0.90 -18.32 15.21
CA GLU A 59 -2.04 -17.52 14.72
C GLU A 59 -1.69 -16.61 13.53
N GLN A 60 -0.44 -16.58 13.11
CA GLN A 60 0.04 -15.67 12.06
C GLN A 60 -0.69 -15.84 10.72
N GLY A 61 -1.04 -17.07 10.34
CA GLY A 61 -1.80 -17.32 9.12
C GLY A 61 -3.19 -16.68 9.13
N ALA A 62 -3.87 -16.69 10.27
CA ALA A 62 -5.20 -16.09 10.39
C ALA A 62 -5.19 -14.56 10.30
N LEU A 63 -4.11 -13.92 10.76
CA LEU A 63 -3.95 -12.46 10.77
C LEU A 63 -3.63 -11.86 9.39
N LEU A 64 -3.29 -12.71 8.42
CA LEU A 64 -3.00 -12.33 7.03
C LEU A 64 -4.19 -12.51 6.11
N LEU A 65 -5.26 -13.14 6.60
CA LEU A 65 -6.43 -13.40 5.81
C LEU A 65 -7.29 -12.14 5.66
N PRO A 66 -7.75 -11.82 4.46
CA PRO A 66 -8.59 -10.66 4.27
C PRO A 66 -9.95 -10.85 4.93
N GLN A 67 -10.47 -9.73 5.43
CA GLN A 67 -11.80 -9.62 6.00
C GLN A 67 -12.62 -8.64 5.17
N LEU A 68 -13.86 -8.99 4.86
CA LEU A 68 -14.79 -8.10 4.18
C LEU A 68 -15.89 -7.68 5.14
N PHE A 69 -15.90 -6.42 5.52
CA PHE A 69 -16.99 -5.80 6.26
C PHE A 69 -18.03 -5.24 5.28
N TYR A 70 -19.31 -5.46 5.60
CA TYR A 70 -20.40 -4.90 4.83
C TYR A 70 -21.35 -4.11 5.74
N ASP A 71 -21.83 -2.97 5.25
CA ASP A 71 -22.83 -2.15 5.95
C ASP A 71 -24.20 -2.39 5.36
N SER A 72 -25.06 -3.09 6.09
CA SER A 72 -26.47 -3.29 5.71
C SER A 72 -27.37 -2.09 6.02
N GLY A 73 -26.83 -1.02 6.62
CA GLY A 73 -27.54 0.22 6.91
C GLY A 73 -27.31 0.86 8.27
N SER A 74 -26.49 0.21 9.12
CA SER A 74 -26.17 0.67 10.49
C SER A 74 -24.72 1.14 10.65
N GLY A 75 -23.91 1.13 9.59
CA GLY A 75 -22.48 1.30 9.63
C GLY A 75 -21.75 -0.04 9.77
N PHE A 76 -20.44 -0.02 9.60
CA PHE A 76 -19.60 -1.22 9.74
C PHE A 76 -19.61 -1.74 11.18
N SER A 77 -19.77 -3.03 11.34
CA SER A 77 -19.76 -3.69 12.64
C SER A 77 -19.03 -5.04 12.57
N PRO A 78 -18.45 -5.53 13.69
CA PRO A 78 -17.83 -6.86 13.73
C PRO A 78 -18.79 -8.02 13.42
N HIS A 79 -20.12 -7.81 13.54
CA HIS A 79 -21.11 -8.80 13.22
C HIS A 79 -21.44 -8.87 11.72
N GLU A 80 -21.10 -7.84 10.98
CA GLU A 80 -21.25 -7.72 9.53
C GLU A 80 -19.89 -7.88 8.84
N CYS A 81 -19.20 -9.00 9.14
CA CYS A 81 -17.88 -9.31 8.63
C CYS A 81 -17.88 -10.72 8.03
N LEU A 82 -17.31 -10.85 6.85
CA LEU A 82 -17.03 -12.12 6.19
C LEU A 82 -15.54 -12.41 6.29
N THR A 83 -15.22 -13.58 6.80
CA THR A 83 -13.86 -14.12 6.88
C THR A 83 -13.69 -15.22 5.85
N VAL A 84 -12.46 -15.48 5.43
CA VAL A 84 -12.14 -16.52 4.46
C VAL A 84 -11.46 -17.70 5.13
N ALA A 85 -11.40 -18.84 4.43
CA ALA A 85 -10.74 -20.03 4.93
C ALA A 85 -9.20 -19.86 4.91
N PRO A 86 -8.45 -20.53 5.82
CA PRO A 86 -6.99 -20.45 5.87
C PRO A 86 -6.26 -20.84 4.59
N ASP A 87 -6.84 -21.71 3.77
CA ASP A 87 -6.32 -22.12 2.46
C ASP A 87 -6.42 -21.03 1.38
N SER A 88 -7.00 -19.88 1.71
CA SER A 88 -6.98 -18.70 0.85
C SER A 88 -5.60 -18.01 0.80
N TYR A 89 -4.64 -18.39 1.63
CA TYR A 89 -3.26 -17.91 1.63
C TYR A 89 -2.29 -19.04 1.27
N ASP A 90 -1.45 -18.81 0.27
CA ASP A 90 -0.37 -19.72 -0.12
C ASP A 90 0.95 -19.22 0.48
N GLU A 91 1.50 -19.97 1.43
CA GLU A 91 2.74 -19.63 2.15
C GLU A 91 3.98 -19.62 1.23
N LEU A 92 3.98 -20.33 0.12
CA LEU A 92 5.12 -20.42 -0.79
C LEU A 92 5.19 -19.23 -1.75
N THR A 93 4.04 -18.81 -2.23
CA THR A 93 3.93 -17.70 -3.19
C THR A 93 3.56 -16.39 -2.52
N HIS A 94 3.15 -16.41 -1.25
CA HIS A 94 2.56 -15.29 -0.52
C HIS A 94 1.30 -14.73 -1.19
N GLU A 95 0.66 -15.55 -2.01
CA GLU A 95 -0.56 -15.20 -2.70
C GLU A 95 -1.76 -15.37 -1.77
N VAL A 96 -2.60 -14.34 -1.73
CA VAL A 96 -3.95 -14.39 -1.15
C VAL A 96 -4.94 -14.48 -2.29
N SER A 97 -5.82 -15.48 -2.23
CA SER A 97 -6.94 -15.66 -3.17
C SER A 97 -8.20 -15.97 -2.38
N ALA A 98 -9.05 -14.97 -2.20
CA ALA A 98 -10.25 -15.04 -1.37
C ALA A 98 -11.49 -14.79 -2.18
N VAL A 99 -12.58 -15.52 -1.90
CA VAL A 99 -13.89 -15.33 -2.53
C VAL A 99 -14.89 -14.91 -1.46
N PHE A 100 -15.55 -13.79 -1.70
CA PHE A 100 -16.62 -13.27 -0.86
C PHE A 100 -17.96 -13.38 -1.57
N GLU A 101 -19.01 -13.65 -0.79
CA GLU A 101 -20.39 -13.64 -1.25
C GLU A 101 -21.24 -12.90 -0.20
N LEU A 102 -21.90 -11.82 -0.60
CA LEU A 102 -22.68 -11.00 0.30
C LEU A 102 -23.97 -11.73 0.72
N PRO A 103 -24.23 -11.90 2.03
CA PRO A 103 -25.43 -12.56 2.52
C PRO A 103 -26.70 -11.69 2.35
N VAL A 104 -26.51 -10.38 2.32
CA VAL A 104 -27.57 -9.38 2.23
C VAL A 104 -27.13 -8.23 1.31
N GLU A 105 -28.08 -7.38 0.91
CA GLU A 105 -27.76 -6.12 0.25
C GLU A 105 -26.96 -5.20 1.18
N ALA A 106 -25.89 -4.59 0.67
CA ALA A 106 -25.06 -3.69 1.42
C ALA A 106 -25.02 -2.28 0.79
N ARG A 107 -24.84 -1.27 1.62
CA ARG A 107 -24.64 0.13 1.23
C ARG A 107 -23.21 0.47 0.96
N ALA A 108 -22.31 -0.17 1.71
CA ALA A 108 -20.89 0.03 1.61
C ALA A 108 -20.13 -1.28 1.91
N LEU A 109 -18.95 -1.43 1.33
CA LEU A 109 -18.02 -2.51 1.60
C LEU A 109 -16.67 -1.96 1.99
N ARG A 110 -16.06 -2.56 3.03
CA ARG A 110 -14.68 -2.32 3.46
C ARG A 110 -13.91 -3.63 3.45
N LEU A 111 -12.81 -3.66 2.74
CA LEU A 111 -11.90 -4.80 2.72
C LEU A 111 -10.68 -4.46 3.57
N ASP A 112 -10.42 -5.29 4.57
CA ASP A 112 -9.22 -5.25 5.40
C ASP A 112 -8.32 -6.41 4.92
N PRO A 113 -7.17 -6.12 4.27
CA PRO A 113 -6.31 -7.18 3.71
C PRO A 113 -5.51 -7.96 4.76
N GLY A 114 -5.60 -7.57 6.00
CA GLY A 114 -4.97 -8.20 7.16
C GLY A 114 -5.11 -7.31 8.39
N GLU A 115 -4.57 -7.75 9.52
CA GLU A 115 -4.66 -7.02 10.80
C GLU A 115 -3.42 -6.17 11.11
N PHE A 116 -2.39 -6.21 10.25
CA PHE A 116 -1.11 -5.54 10.50
C PHE A 116 -0.69 -4.65 9.33
N ALA A 117 0.29 -3.79 9.62
CA ALA A 117 1.01 -3.05 8.59
C ALA A 117 1.52 -4.02 7.51
N CYS A 118 1.21 -3.74 6.26
CA CYS A 118 1.50 -4.63 5.15
C CYS A 118 1.81 -3.89 3.85
N CYS A 119 2.55 -4.56 2.98
CA CYS A 119 2.69 -4.18 1.60
C CYS A 119 1.99 -5.25 0.75
N ILE A 120 1.05 -4.85 -0.07
CA ILE A 120 0.37 -5.75 -1.00
C ILE A 120 0.63 -5.30 -2.44
N THR A 121 0.82 -6.27 -3.34
CA THR A 121 1.04 -6.03 -4.76
C THR A 121 0.07 -6.86 -5.59
N ASP A 122 -0.07 -6.52 -6.86
CA ASP A 122 -0.92 -7.23 -7.82
C ASP A 122 -2.39 -7.37 -7.37
N PHE A 123 -2.86 -6.37 -6.59
CA PHE A 123 -4.23 -6.37 -6.08
C PHE A 123 -5.24 -6.29 -7.21
N SER A 124 -6.20 -7.21 -7.20
CA SER A 124 -7.27 -7.28 -8.18
C SER A 124 -8.60 -7.73 -7.59
N LEU A 125 -9.67 -7.25 -8.18
CA LEU A 125 -11.05 -7.69 -7.96
C LEU A 125 -11.53 -8.42 -9.21
N SER A 126 -12.19 -9.56 -9.07
CA SER A 126 -12.64 -10.36 -10.22
C SER A 126 -13.84 -9.79 -10.97
N ASP A 127 -14.58 -8.86 -10.37
CA ASP A 127 -15.72 -8.20 -10.98
C ASP A 127 -15.32 -6.80 -11.46
N GLU A 128 -15.31 -6.58 -12.78
CA GLU A 128 -14.93 -5.32 -13.42
C GLU A 128 -15.85 -4.13 -13.07
N ARG A 129 -17.01 -4.39 -12.50
CA ARG A 129 -17.94 -3.35 -12.03
C ARG A 129 -17.54 -2.80 -10.66
N LEU A 130 -16.59 -3.47 -9.99
CA LEU A 130 -16.06 -3.05 -8.71
C LEU A 130 -14.73 -2.32 -8.91
N SER A 131 -14.54 -1.28 -8.13
CA SER A 131 -13.28 -0.57 -7.97
C SER A 131 -12.95 -0.45 -6.48
N TYR A 132 -11.78 0.07 -6.15
CA TYR A 132 -11.37 0.23 -4.76
C TYR A 132 -10.70 1.58 -4.52
N HIS A 133 -10.78 2.03 -3.28
CA HIS A 133 -10.10 3.22 -2.80
C HIS A 133 -9.37 2.91 -1.49
N ILE A 134 -8.10 3.33 -1.39
CA ILE A 134 -7.26 3.13 -0.21
C ILE A 134 -7.64 4.17 0.84
N ILE A 135 -7.96 3.73 2.07
CA ILE A 135 -8.38 4.63 3.14
C ILE A 135 -7.21 5.08 4.01
N ASN A 136 -6.43 4.14 4.53
CA ASN A 136 -5.35 4.44 5.49
C ASN A 136 -3.98 3.94 5.05
N GLY A 137 -3.78 3.80 3.75
CA GLY A 137 -2.52 3.40 3.11
C GLY A 137 -2.07 4.38 2.03
N ASN A 138 -1.00 4.04 1.35
CA ASN A 138 -0.45 4.79 0.23
C ASN A 138 -0.34 3.90 -1.00
N ALA A 139 -0.86 4.37 -2.13
CA ALA A 139 -0.54 3.79 -3.42
C ALA A 139 0.91 4.13 -3.77
N LEU A 140 1.72 3.11 -4.10
CA LEU A 140 3.10 3.29 -4.56
C LEU A 140 3.18 3.28 -6.08
N GLN A 141 2.49 2.33 -6.70
CA GLN A 141 2.33 2.17 -8.14
C GLN A 141 1.06 1.36 -8.39
N GLU A 142 0.68 1.17 -9.65
CA GLU A 142 -0.51 0.40 -10.01
C GLU A 142 -0.51 -0.99 -9.34
N GLY A 143 -1.60 -1.30 -8.63
CA GLY A 143 -1.76 -2.57 -7.90
C GLY A 143 -0.85 -2.74 -6.67
N THR A 144 0.00 -1.76 -6.32
CA THR A 144 0.88 -1.83 -5.15
C THR A 144 0.47 -0.82 -4.09
N MET A 145 0.23 -1.29 -2.88
CA MET A 145 -0.23 -0.49 -1.75
C MET A 145 0.59 -0.77 -0.50
N LEU A 146 0.93 0.28 0.23
CA LEU A 146 1.65 0.21 1.50
C LEU A 146 0.76 0.72 2.62
N PHE A 147 0.50 -0.14 3.59
CA PHE A 147 -0.21 0.18 4.81
C PHE A 147 0.78 0.20 5.98
N MET A 148 0.94 1.36 6.59
CA MET A 148 1.85 1.58 7.72
C MET A 148 1.15 1.45 9.08
N ASN A 149 -0.16 1.23 9.08
CA ASN A 149 -1.00 1.14 10.26
C ASN A 149 -1.38 -0.32 10.54
N ILE A 150 -1.79 -0.58 11.79
CA ILE A 150 -2.26 -1.89 12.26
C ILE A 150 -3.71 -2.21 11.83
N ASP A 151 -4.34 -1.36 11.04
CA ASP A 151 -5.71 -1.50 10.54
C ASP A 151 -5.75 -1.12 9.06
N PRO A 152 -5.09 -1.92 8.19
CA PRO A 152 -5.07 -1.67 6.75
C PRO A 152 -6.47 -1.85 6.17
N ASN A 153 -7.01 -0.85 5.48
CA ASN A 153 -8.32 -0.98 4.87
C ASN A 153 -8.49 -0.23 3.54
N LEU A 154 -9.38 -0.77 2.74
CA LEU A 154 -9.82 -0.28 1.43
C LEU A 154 -11.33 -0.18 1.43
N THR A 155 -11.89 0.85 0.80
CA THR A 155 -13.29 0.84 0.41
C THR A 155 -13.43 0.17 -0.96
N VAL A 156 -14.40 -0.73 -1.09
CA VAL A 156 -14.81 -1.24 -2.40
C VAL A 156 -15.99 -0.40 -2.90
N GLU A 157 -15.92 0.02 -4.14
CA GLU A 157 -16.91 0.87 -4.78
C GLU A 157 -17.60 0.14 -5.93
N SER A 158 -18.87 0.44 -6.17
CA SER A 158 -19.66 -0.13 -7.26
C SER A 158 -20.60 0.91 -7.86
N ALA A 159 -20.62 0.98 -9.18
CA ALA A 159 -21.59 1.83 -9.91
C ALA A 159 -23.03 1.31 -9.84
N VAL A 160 -23.21 0.02 -9.50
CA VAL A 160 -24.52 -0.65 -9.50
C VAL A 160 -24.99 -1.08 -8.10
N GLY A 161 -24.25 -0.69 -7.05
CA GLY A 161 -24.52 -1.10 -5.66
C GLY A 161 -24.02 -2.52 -5.35
N PHE A 162 -24.39 -3.01 -4.18
CA PHE A 162 -23.94 -4.29 -3.63
C PHE A 162 -25.17 -5.18 -3.28
N PRO A 163 -25.77 -5.84 -4.27
CA PRO A 163 -26.94 -6.68 -4.02
C PRO A 163 -26.59 -7.93 -3.21
N ALA A 164 -27.57 -8.49 -2.51
CA ALA A 164 -27.44 -9.81 -1.90
C ALA A 164 -27.04 -10.86 -2.94
N GLY A 165 -26.17 -11.79 -2.56
CA GLY A 165 -25.58 -12.80 -3.46
C GLY A 165 -24.51 -12.25 -4.41
N LEU A 166 -24.09 -10.99 -4.31
CA LEU A 166 -22.93 -10.49 -5.03
C LEU A 166 -21.71 -11.33 -4.64
N ARG A 167 -21.10 -11.97 -5.62
CA ARG A 167 -19.91 -12.80 -5.43
C ARG A 167 -18.74 -12.23 -6.22
N PHE A 168 -17.61 -12.05 -5.57
CA PHE A 168 -16.36 -11.61 -6.21
C PHE A 168 -15.15 -12.22 -5.51
N ALA A 169 -14.07 -12.36 -6.25
CA ALA A 169 -12.78 -12.77 -5.70
C ALA A 169 -11.87 -11.56 -5.54
N VAL A 170 -11.03 -11.64 -4.51
CA VAL A 170 -9.94 -10.71 -4.24
C VAL A 170 -8.64 -11.49 -4.36
N LYS A 171 -7.68 -10.96 -5.09
CA LYS A 171 -6.37 -11.58 -5.28
C LYS A 171 -5.27 -10.54 -5.11
N TYR A 172 -4.20 -10.89 -4.37
CA TYR A 172 -3.01 -10.06 -4.20
C TYR A 172 -1.84 -10.87 -3.66
N LEU A 173 -0.63 -10.33 -3.75
CA LEU A 173 0.54 -10.83 -3.06
C LEU A 173 0.75 -10.02 -1.78
N SER A 174 0.94 -10.70 -0.65
CA SER A 174 1.26 -10.07 0.63
C SER A 174 2.76 -10.20 0.91
N LEU A 175 3.45 -9.08 1.04
CA LEU A 175 4.89 -9.02 1.28
C LEU A 175 5.27 -8.87 2.77
N ILE A 176 4.36 -9.20 3.69
CA ILE A 176 4.60 -9.08 5.14
C ILE A 176 5.69 -10.05 5.62
N HIS A 177 5.91 -11.17 4.96
CA HIS A 177 6.80 -12.24 5.36
C HIS A 177 8.09 -12.33 4.53
N ILE A 178 8.75 -11.21 4.29
CA ILE A 178 10.17 -11.29 4.00
C ILE A 178 10.89 -11.46 5.35
N SER A 179 10.67 -12.60 5.99
CA SER A 179 11.55 -13.07 7.05
C SER A 179 12.87 -13.39 6.37
N GLU A 180 13.97 -12.82 6.85
CA GLU A 180 15.30 -13.14 6.36
C GLU A 180 15.50 -14.66 6.38
N PRO A 181 16.07 -15.25 5.31
CA PRO A 181 16.47 -16.64 5.36
C PRO A 181 17.55 -16.79 6.44
N THR A 182 17.25 -17.62 7.44
CA THR A 182 18.18 -18.06 8.48
C THR A 182 19.41 -18.74 7.87
#